data_081b8960d6f4e273d3b3d3ab12c405cc
#
_entry.id   081b8960d6f4e273d3b3d3ab12c405cc
#
_cell.length_a   1.000
_cell.length_b   1.000
_cell.length_c   1.000
_cell.angle_alpha   90.00
_cell.angle_beta   90.00
_cell.angle_gamma   90.00
#
_symmetry.space_group_name_H-M   'P 1'
#
loop_
_entity.id
_entity.type
_entity.pdbx_description
1 polymer ?
#
loop_
_entity_poly.entity_id
_entity_poly.type
_entity_poly.pdbx_seq_one_letter_code
_entity_poly.pdbx_strand_id
1 'polypeptide(L)'
;MATHLTSTHPELTAPGIEMWMEEEAKLYSPIFPKVFTLESTSRLYEDDSSIAGIDFLEEVGEAAASPEDEFLIGYMWRYQQKVFKRKISVSKLLRQTDLYNKVQENSKELSKKAAQSRDVQAFSIFRQAFGATPVYGDGKNLISVAHPRKDGGAAQRNTFIDGVQRALSYDNLKLLEDVLIEVYSNKGIPIDVGLNSQLMLMVTPYNREAALQIAEADGTPGTADNSVNYWKGRNVDVLVNPYISWRFAYKMGETTSTDREAWDKRYFLLDPYYAKKVLKFKQLQDFEVNAWEDDDTDVWFAKVRDVFAVGISGWYGIAGSLGDGTTYTA
;
A
#
# COMPACT_ATOMS: atom_id res chain seq x y z
N MET A 1 -26.70 -42.28 28.53
CA MET A 1 -26.47 -41.09 27.69
C MET A 1 -25.17 -40.47 28.20
N ALA A 2 -24.17 -40.41 27.35
CA ALA A 2 -22.94 -39.72 27.71
C ALA A 2 -23.19 -38.19 27.69
N THR A 3 -23.07 -37.57 28.85
CA THR A 3 -23.19 -36.11 28.96
C THR A 3 -21.92 -35.49 28.35
N HIS A 4 -22.03 -34.77 27.27
CA HIS A 4 -20.95 -33.99 26.72
C HIS A 4 -20.67 -32.78 27.62
N LEU A 5 -19.54 -32.83 28.33
CA LEU A 5 -19.13 -31.74 29.23
C LEU A 5 -18.27 -30.75 28.45
N THR A 6 -18.29 -29.47 28.85
CA THR A 6 -17.39 -28.44 28.32
C THR A 6 -15.91 -28.79 28.45
N SER A 7 -15.56 -29.62 29.44
CA SER A 7 -14.19 -30.14 29.65
C SER A 7 -13.74 -31.13 28.58
N THR A 8 -14.68 -31.76 27.86
CA THR A 8 -14.38 -32.71 26.76
C THR A 8 -14.31 -32.07 25.38
N HIS A 9 -14.77 -30.81 25.26
CA HIS A 9 -14.76 -30.03 24.02
C HIS A 9 -14.36 -28.57 24.27
N PRO A 10 -13.15 -28.31 24.76
CA PRO A 10 -12.70 -26.94 25.05
C PRO A 10 -12.68 -26.05 23.81
N GLU A 11 -12.51 -26.67 22.63
CA GLU A 11 -12.54 -25.99 21.34
C GLU A 11 -13.89 -25.41 20.95
N LEU A 12 -14.99 -25.83 21.58
CA LEU A 12 -16.34 -25.30 21.32
C LEU A 12 -16.73 -24.16 22.27
N THR A 13 -15.86 -23.82 23.19
CA THR A 13 -16.06 -22.67 24.09
C THR A 13 -15.69 -21.37 23.41
N ALA A 14 -16.21 -20.21 23.89
CA ALA A 14 -15.86 -18.91 23.34
C ALA A 14 -14.34 -18.66 23.31
N PRO A 15 -13.56 -18.93 24.38
CA PRO A 15 -12.10 -18.80 24.36
C PRO A 15 -11.40 -19.71 23.34
N GLY A 16 -11.92 -20.92 23.10
CA GLY A 16 -11.36 -21.83 22.09
C GLY A 16 -11.54 -21.29 20.67
N ILE A 17 -12.70 -20.70 20.38
CA ILE A 17 -12.97 -20.09 19.07
C ILE A 17 -12.12 -18.84 18.86
N GLU A 18 -11.96 -17.99 19.87
CA GLU A 18 -11.08 -16.83 19.83
C GLU A 18 -9.63 -17.23 19.50
N MET A 19 -9.12 -18.27 20.15
CA MET A 19 -7.78 -18.80 19.89
C MET A 19 -7.61 -19.25 18.43
N TRP A 20 -8.57 -19.99 17.87
CA TRP A 20 -8.50 -20.42 16.45
C TRP A 20 -8.57 -19.24 15.48
N MET A 21 -9.39 -18.24 15.81
CA MET A 21 -9.51 -17.04 14.99
C MET A 21 -8.21 -16.24 14.99
N GLU A 22 -7.54 -16.13 16.13
CA GLU A 22 -6.24 -15.48 16.24
C GLU A 22 -5.13 -16.25 15.51
N GLU A 23 -5.11 -17.56 15.63
CA GLU A 23 -4.15 -18.43 14.92
C GLU A 23 -4.32 -18.29 13.40
N GLU A 24 -5.55 -18.34 12.88
CA GLU A 24 -5.81 -18.18 11.44
C GLU A 24 -5.43 -16.79 10.94
N ALA A 25 -5.64 -15.74 11.74
CA ALA A 25 -5.20 -14.39 11.39
C ALA A 25 -3.67 -14.30 11.28
N LYS A 26 -2.93 -14.98 12.15
CA LYS A 26 -1.45 -15.04 12.14
C LYS A 26 -0.88 -15.82 10.95
N LEU A 27 -1.63 -16.77 10.40
CA LEU A 27 -1.20 -17.51 9.20
C LEU A 27 -1.19 -16.63 7.94
N TYR A 28 -1.90 -15.53 7.93
CA TYR A 28 -1.88 -14.61 6.81
C TYR A 28 -0.62 -13.74 6.82
N SER A 29 0.17 -13.81 5.76
CA SER A 29 1.34 -12.94 5.58
C SER A 29 0.96 -11.67 4.83
N PRO A 30 0.93 -10.50 5.47
CA PRO A 30 0.54 -9.25 4.83
C PRO A 30 1.60 -8.77 3.84
N ILE A 31 1.14 -8.12 2.77
CA ILE A 31 2.01 -7.56 1.72
C ILE A 31 2.41 -6.11 2.04
N PHE A 32 1.52 -5.36 2.70
CA PHE A 32 1.71 -3.92 2.94
C PHE A 32 3.03 -3.56 3.67
N PRO A 33 3.61 -4.37 4.59
CA PRO A 33 4.85 -4.00 5.28
C PRO A 33 6.07 -3.94 4.34
N LYS A 34 5.96 -4.49 3.13
CA LYS A 34 7.03 -4.35 2.12
C LYS A 34 7.14 -2.92 1.60
N VAL A 35 6.02 -2.19 1.56
CA VAL A 35 5.91 -0.86 0.95
C VAL A 35 5.66 0.24 1.99
N PHE A 36 4.93 -0.06 3.06
CA PHE A 36 4.55 0.89 4.11
C PHE A 36 5.41 0.73 5.36
N THR A 37 5.64 1.83 6.07
CA THR A 37 6.14 1.79 7.45
C THR A 37 4.99 1.62 8.41
N LEU A 38 5.11 0.63 9.31
CA LEU A 38 4.15 0.39 10.39
C LEU A 38 4.56 1.21 11.61
N GLU A 39 3.68 2.10 12.07
CA GLU A 39 3.86 2.91 13.27
C GLU A 39 2.67 2.69 14.21
N SER A 40 2.92 2.56 15.51
CA SER A 40 1.85 2.56 16.50
C SER A 40 1.61 3.97 17.01
N THR A 41 0.34 4.31 17.28
CA THR A 41 -0.06 5.61 17.80
C THR A 41 -1.07 5.44 18.93
N SER A 42 -1.11 6.42 19.85
CA SER A 42 -2.14 6.52 20.88
C SER A 42 -3.16 7.64 20.58
N ARG A 43 -3.03 8.32 19.45
CA ARG A 43 -3.83 9.51 19.10
C ARG A 43 -4.88 9.18 18.04
N LEU A 44 -6.05 9.82 18.12
CA LEU A 44 -7.12 9.67 17.13
C LEU A 44 -6.78 10.31 15.79
N TYR A 45 -5.92 11.32 15.80
CA TYR A 45 -5.37 11.94 14.60
C TYR A 45 -3.93 12.37 14.85
N GLU A 46 -3.13 12.35 13.80
CA GLU A 46 -1.77 12.86 13.76
C GLU A 46 -1.53 13.60 12.46
N ASP A 47 -0.90 14.77 12.57
CA ASP A 47 -0.46 15.53 11.42
C ASP A 47 1.02 15.22 11.17
N ASP A 48 1.34 14.86 9.94
CA ASP A 48 2.70 14.59 9.49
C ASP A 48 3.03 15.54 8.34
N SER A 49 4.26 16.02 8.30
CA SER A 49 4.73 16.93 7.26
C SER A 49 5.97 16.37 6.57
N SER A 50 6.04 16.54 5.27
CA SER A 50 7.28 16.26 4.55
C SER A 50 8.35 17.26 4.95
N ILE A 51 9.60 16.80 5.12
CA ILE A 51 10.75 17.66 5.35
C ILE A 51 11.18 18.26 4.02
N ALA A 52 11.38 19.57 3.99
CA ALA A 52 11.75 20.25 2.75
C ALA A 52 13.21 20.07 2.34
N GLY A 53 14.04 19.50 3.22
CA GLY A 53 15.49 19.33 3.01
C GLY A 53 16.29 20.50 3.59
N ILE A 54 17.58 20.28 3.70
CA ILE A 54 18.62 21.24 4.11
C ILE A 54 19.55 21.42 2.91
N ASP A 55 20.05 22.62 2.67
CA ASP A 55 20.92 22.92 1.53
C ASP A 55 22.33 22.29 1.68
N PHE A 56 23.09 22.27 0.61
CA PHE A 56 24.46 21.78 0.64
C PHE A 56 25.36 22.73 1.42
N LEU A 57 26.48 22.19 1.91
CA LEU A 57 27.51 23.03 2.57
C LEU A 57 28.14 24.00 1.55
N GLU A 58 28.29 25.24 1.96
CA GLU A 58 28.95 26.29 1.20
C GLU A 58 30.41 26.44 1.66
N GLU A 59 31.31 26.77 0.70
CA GLU A 59 32.67 27.11 1.04
C GLU A 59 32.72 28.53 1.62
N VAL A 60 33.17 28.65 2.84
CA VAL A 60 33.32 29.94 3.54
C VAL A 60 34.76 30.17 3.95
N GLY A 61 35.18 31.44 4.04
CA GLY A 61 36.53 31.81 4.47
C GLY A 61 36.81 31.41 5.94
N GLU A 62 38.08 31.25 6.30
CA GLU A 62 38.54 30.72 7.59
C GLU A 62 37.99 31.44 8.83
N ALA A 63 37.56 32.67 8.74
CA ALA A 63 36.95 33.45 9.85
C ALA A 63 35.55 33.95 9.54
N ALA A 64 34.89 33.41 8.50
CA ALA A 64 33.55 33.82 8.12
C ALA A 64 32.48 33.11 8.99
N ALA A 65 31.35 33.76 9.21
CA ALA A 65 30.20 33.13 9.87
C ALA A 65 29.62 32.01 8.99
N SER A 66 29.20 30.91 9.64
CA SER A 66 28.49 29.84 8.91
C SER A 66 27.17 30.36 8.37
N PRO A 67 26.82 30.06 7.11
CA PRO A 67 25.51 30.36 6.57
C PRO A 67 24.41 29.61 7.35
N GLU A 68 23.31 30.29 7.61
CA GLU A 68 22.14 29.69 8.28
C GLU A 68 21.15 29.24 7.22
N ASP A 69 20.63 28.02 7.39
CA ASP A 69 19.60 27.47 6.51
C ASP A 69 18.20 27.68 7.11
N GLU A 70 17.22 28.05 6.29
CA GLU A 70 15.85 28.26 6.72
C GLU A 70 15.06 26.96 6.71
N PHE A 71 14.40 26.64 7.81
CA PHE A 71 13.51 25.47 7.90
C PHE A 71 12.22 25.72 7.13
N LEU A 72 12.09 25.07 5.98
CA LEU A 72 10.86 25.09 5.20
C LEU A 72 10.02 23.84 5.56
N ILE A 73 8.80 24.05 6.05
CA ILE A 73 7.84 22.96 6.29
C ILE A 73 7.19 22.57 4.98
N GLY A 74 7.28 21.30 4.62
CA GLY A 74 6.66 20.74 3.42
C GLY A 74 5.12 20.69 3.51
N TYR A 75 4.54 19.88 2.66
CA TYR A 75 3.09 19.66 2.67
C TYR A 75 2.70 18.78 3.84
N MET A 76 1.54 19.10 4.48
CA MET A 76 1.04 18.38 5.63
C MET A 76 -0.01 17.36 5.21
N TRP A 77 -0.02 16.23 5.89
CA TRP A 77 -1.05 15.21 5.77
C TRP A 77 -1.56 14.82 7.15
N ARG A 78 -2.90 14.69 7.28
CA ARG A 78 -3.56 14.25 8.51
C ARG A 78 -3.95 12.78 8.44
N TYR A 79 -3.39 11.98 9.34
CA TYR A 79 -3.78 10.60 9.56
C TYR A 79 -4.93 10.57 10.56
N GLN A 80 -6.11 10.20 10.10
CA GLN A 80 -7.29 10.05 10.96
C GLN A 80 -7.60 8.57 11.12
N GLN A 81 -7.66 8.11 12.37
CA GLN A 81 -7.91 6.71 12.68
C GLN A 81 -9.33 6.30 12.28
N LYS A 82 -9.45 5.15 11.63
CA LYS A 82 -10.72 4.58 11.20
C LYS A 82 -10.93 3.23 11.88
N VAL A 83 -12.17 2.97 12.30
CA VAL A 83 -12.55 1.72 12.94
C VAL A 83 -13.08 0.75 11.87
N PHE A 84 -12.43 -0.39 11.75
CA PHE A 84 -12.85 -1.50 10.90
C PHE A 84 -13.37 -2.61 11.78
N LYS A 85 -14.58 -3.06 11.54
CA LYS A 85 -15.21 -4.14 12.34
C LYS A 85 -16.14 -4.97 11.49
N ARG A 86 -16.22 -6.25 11.82
CA ARG A 86 -17.21 -7.16 11.27
C ARG A 86 -17.60 -8.21 12.32
N LYS A 87 -18.86 -8.63 12.30
CA LYS A 87 -19.34 -9.72 13.14
C LYS A 87 -20.11 -10.75 12.30
N ILE A 88 -20.09 -11.97 12.77
CA ILE A 88 -21.00 -13.03 12.36
C ILE A 88 -21.88 -13.41 13.56
N SER A 89 -23.07 -13.87 13.30
CA SER A 89 -24.02 -14.35 14.31
C SER A 89 -24.54 -15.72 13.91
N VAL A 90 -24.64 -16.61 14.89
CA VAL A 90 -25.08 -17.99 14.69
C VAL A 90 -26.02 -18.36 15.85
N SER A 91 -27.20 -18.91 15.54
CA SER A 91 -28.10 -19.39 16.58
C SER A 91 -27.53 -20.62 17.28
N LYS A 92 -27.86 -20.79 18.55
CA LYS A 92 -27.46 -21.93 19.36
C LYS A 92 -27.90 -23.26 18.74
N LEU A 93 -29.11 -23.31 18.20
CA LEU A 93 -29.60 -24.50 17.52
C LEU A 93 -28.74 -24.88 16.31
N LEU A 94 -28.38 -23.92 15.46
CA LEU A 94 -27.53 -24.15 14.30
C LEU A 94 -26.13 -24.64 14.71
N ARG A 95 -25.56 -24.05 15.77
CA ARG A 95 -24.26 -24.47 16.31
C ARG A 95 -24.28 -25.89 16.86
N GLN A 96 -25.36 -26.31 17.53
CA GLN A 96 -25.52 -27.65 18.07
C GLN A 96 -25.79 -28.71 16.99
N THR A 97 -26.35 -28.30 15.84
CA THR A 97 -26.70 -29.20 14.72
C THR A 97 -25.70 -29.13 13.57
N ASP A 98 -24.61 -28.36 13.72
CA ASP A 98 -23.59 -28.21 12.69
C ASP A 98 -22.71 -29.48 12.56
N LEU A 99 -23.17 -30.38 11.70
CA LEU A 99 -22.49 -31.65 11.41
C LEU A 99 -21.18 -31.50 10.63
N TYR A 100 -20.94 -30.32 10.03
CA TYR A 100 -19.84 -30.10 9.09
C TYR A 100 -18.85 -29.03 9.57
N ASN A 101 -18.94 -28.59 10.82
CA ASN A 101 -18.10 -27.53 11.41
C ASN A 101 -18.08 -26.22 10.60
N LYS A 102 -19.18 -25.89 9.94
CA LYS A 102 -19.29 -24.68 9.10
C LYS A 102 -19.19 -23.39 9.91
N VAL A 103 -19.62 -23.41 11.16
CA VAL A 103 -19.49 -22.27 12.08
C VAL A 103 -18.02 -21.99 12.36
N GLN A 104 -17.21 -23.02 12.59
CA GLN A 104 -15.78 -22.90 12.81
C GLN A 104 -15.05 -22.40 11.54
N GLU A 105 -15.35 -22.97 10.38
CA GLU A 105 -14.78 -22.52 9.10
C GLU A 105 -15.08 -21.04 8.83
N ASN A 106 -16.34 -20.61 9.03
CA ASN A 106 -16.73 -19.22 8.83
C ASN A 106 -16.04 -18.27 9.82
N SER A 107 -15.83 -18.70 11.06
CA SER A 107 -15.10 -17.90 12.07
C SER A 107 -13.63 -17.72 11.69
N LYS A 108 -12.98 -18.79 11.24
CA LYS A 108 -11.60 -18.73 10.70
C LYS A 108 -11.53 -17.84 9.47
N GLU A 109 -12.49 -17.97 8.53
CA GLU A 109 -12.53 -17.11 7.35
C GLU A 109 -12.74 -15.63 7.72
N LEU A 110 -13.54 -15.32 8.72
CA LEU A 110 -13.74 -13.95 9.21
C LEU A 110 -12.41 -13.34 9.64
N SER A 111 -11.62 -14.03 10.44
CA SER A 111 -10.32 -13.57 10.90
C SER A 111 -9.30 -13.40 9.77
N LYS A 112 -9.24 -14.37 8.86
CA LYS A 112 -8.39 -14.25 7.67
C LYS A 112 -8.77 -13.05 6.79
N LYS A 113 -10.08 -12.82 6.58
CA LYS A 113 -10.57 -11.66 5.82
C LYS A 113 -10.30 -10.34 6.53
N ALA A 114 -10.34 -10.33 7.85
CA ALA A 114 -10.00 -9.13 8.62
C ALA A 114 -8.49 -8.81 8.50
N ALA A 115 -7.60 -9.80 8.59
CA ALA A 115 -6.17 -9.61 8.34
C ALA A 115 -5.90 -9.13 6.90
N GLN A 116 -6.56 -9.72 5.89
CA GLN A 116 -6.48 -9.28 4.50
C GLN A 116 -7.00 -7.84 4.31
N SER A 117 -7.93 -7.38 5.14
CA SER A 117 -8.49 -6.02 5.03
C SER A 117 -7.45 -4.94 5.27
N ARG A 118 -6.39 -5.21 6.04
CA ARG A 118 -5.25 -4.29 6.20
C ARG A 118 -4.57 -4.02 4.86
N ASP A 119 -4.27 -5.09 4.09
CA ASP A 119 -3.71 -4.93 2.74
C ASP A 119 -4.66 -4.22 1.79
N VAL A 120 -5.94 -4.60 1.80
CA VAL A 120 -6.95 -3.96 0.95
C VAL A 120 -7.03 -2.46 1.22
N GLN A 121 -7.01 -2.04 2.48
CA GLN A 121 -7.07 -0.61 2.84
C GLN A 121 -5.73 0.10 2.55
N ALA A 122 -4.59 -0.51 2.86
CA ALA A 122 -3.28 0.05 2.59
C ALA A 122 -3.10 0.34 1.09
N PHE A 123 -3.42 -0.61 0.24
CA PHE A 123 -3.28 -0.44 -1.21
C PHE A 123 -4.41 0.37 -1.88
N SER A 124 -5.37 0.91 -1.12
CA SER A 124 -6.35 1.86 -1.65
C SER A 124 -5.69 3.12 -2.21
N ILE A 125 -4.58 3.57 -1.61
CA ILE A 125 -3.78 4.70 -2.08
C ILE A 125 -3.32 4.48 -3.53
N PHE A 126 -2.83 3.28 -3.85
CA PHE A 126 -2.38 2.95 -5.20
C PHE A 126 -3.55 2.70 -6.18
N ARG A 127 -4.68 2.17 -5.71
CA ARG A 127 -5.89 2.06 -6.55
C ARG A 127 -6.41 3.44 -6.96
N GLN A 128 -6.33 4.41 -6.07
CA GLN A 128 -6.78 5.80 -6.29
C GLN A 128 -5.66 6.73 -6.77
N ALA A 129 -4.46 6.20 -7.05
CA ALA A 129 -3.28 6.99 -7.38
C ALA A 129 -3.46 7.96 -8.55
N PHE A 130 -4.32 7.61 -9.51
CA PHE A 130 -4.67 8.41 -10.69
C PHE A 130 -6.10 9.00 -10.61
N GLY A 131 -6.74 8.92 -9.45
CA GLY A 131 -8.12 9.37 -9.25
C GLY A 131 -8.26 10.90 -9.31
N ALA A 132 -9.51 11.36 -9.29
CA ALA A 132 -9.80 12.80 -9.23
C ALA A 132 -9.74 13.37 -7.80
N THR A 133 -9.74 12.51 -6.79
CA THR A 133 -9.69 12.94 -5.40
C THR A 133 -8.23 12.96 -4.95
N PRO A 134 -7.70 14.11 -4.50
CA PRO A 134 -6.34 14.20 -3.98
C PRO A 134 -6.18 13.31 -2.75
N VAL A 135 -5.11 12.55 -2.73
CA VAL A 135 -4.73 11.72 -1.58
C VAL A 135 -3.48 12.26 -0.88
N TYR A 136 -3.03 13.43 -1.30
CA TYR A 136 -1.79 14.02 -0.86
C TYR A 136 -1.96 15.50 -0.42
N GLY A 137 -1.10 15.98 0.49
CA GLY A 137 -1.22 17.31 1.09
C GLY A 137 -0.96 18.50 0.15
N ASP A 138 -0.36 18.27 -1.02
CA ASP A 138 -0.13 19.28 -2.06
C ASP A 138 -1.37 19.55 -2.95
N GLY A 139 -2.49 18.84 -2.68
CA GLY A 139 -3.71 18.94 -3.47
C GLY A 139 -3.68 18.15 -4.77
N LYS A 140 -2.65 17.32 -4.98
CA LYS A 140 -2.51 16.45 -6.16
C LYS A 140 -2.72 14.99 -5.79
N ASN A 141 -2.97 14.16 -6.80
CA ASN A 141 -3.02 12.72 -6.66
C ASN A 141 -1.64 12.16 -6.34
N LEU A 142 -1.56 10.90 -5.89
CA LEU A 142 -0.27 10.24 -5.68
C LEU A 142 0.61 10.25 -6.95
N ILE A 143 0.00 9.97 -8.10
CA ILE A 143 0.66 10.10 -9.40
C ILE A 143 0.12 11.36 -10.08
N SER A 144 1.02 12.26 -10.45
CA SER A 144 0.68 13.53 -11.09
C SER A 144 1.77 13.97 -12.07
N VAL A 145 1.38 14.73 -13.07
CA VAL A 145 2.29 15.39 -14.00
C VAL A 145 2.83 16.73 -13.45
N ALA A 146 2.27 17.22 -12.33
CA ALA A 146 2.56 18.54 -11.82
C ALA A 146 2.39 18.66 -10.30
N HIS A 147 3.26 18.02 -9.52
CA HIS A 147 3.38 18.25 -8.07
C HIS A 147 4.03 19.61 -7.81
N PRO A 148 3.36 20.52 -7.10
CA PRO A 148 3.92 21.83 -6.82
C PRO A 148 5.06 21.74 -5.80
N ARG A 149 6.05 22.63 -5.92
CA ARG A 149 7.12 22.82 -4.94
C ARG A 149 6.81 24.02 -4.04
N LYS A 150 7.24 23.95 -2.78
CA LYS A 150 7.02 25.04 -1.80
C LYS A 150 7.89 26.25 -2.07
N ASP A 151 9.04 26.10 -2.72
CA ASP A 151 9.94 27.19 -3.11
C ASP A 151 9.45 28.00 -4.33
N GLY A 152 8.31 27.63 -4.93
CA GLY A 152 7.79 28.24 -6.15
C GLY A 152 8.53 27.86 -7.43
N GLY A 153 9.43 26.91 -7.38
CA GLY A 153 10.12 26.34 -8.56
C GLY A 153 9.16 25.56 -9.46
N ALA A 154 9.71 25.05 -10.57
CA ALA A 154 8.94 24.26 -11.53
C ALA A 154 8.27 23.05 -10.86
N ALA A 155 7.02 22.79 -11.23
CA ALA A 155 6.29 21.62 -10.75
C ALA A 155 7.00 20.34 -11.22
N GLN A 156 6.95 19.31 -10.38
CA GLN A 156 7.57 18.02 -10.61
C GLN A 156 6.53 16.96 -10.99
N ARG A 157 7.00 15.90 -11.58
CA ARG A 157 6.15 14.78 -12.01
C ARG A 157 6.69 13.47 -11.47
N ASN A 158 5.83 12.49 -11.37
CA ASN A 158 6.20 11.10 -11.07
C ASN A 158 5.51 10.11 -12.05
N THR A 159 5.24 10.59 -13.25
CA THR A 159 4.77 9.82 -14.41
C THR A 159 5.47 10.32 -15.68
N PHE A 160 5.18 9.74 -16.83
CA PHE A 160 5.84 10.09 -18.09
C PHE A 160 5.77 11.58 -18.43
N ILE A 161 6.86 12.09 -19.05
CA ILE A 161 7.07 13.51 -19.33
C ILE A 161 5.95 14.12 -20.19
N ASP A 162 5.46 13.36 -21.18
CA ASP A 162 4.40 13.76 -22.10
C ASP A 162 2.98 13.46 -21.58
N GLY A 163 2.88 12.91 -20.37
CA GLY A 163 1.62 12.46 -19.77
C GLY A 163 1.03 11.19 -20.38
N VAL A 164 1.60 10.66 -21.47
CA VAL A 164 1.12 9.44 -22.12
C VAL A 164 1.41 8.21 -21.26
N GLN A 165 0.38 7.50 -20.85
CA GLN A 165 0.46 6.37 -19.93
C GLN A 165 0.83 5.08 -20.66
N ARG A 166 2.13 4.85 -20.82
CA ARG A 166 2.68 3.75 -21.62
C ARG A 166 2.54 2.40 -20.92
N ALA A 167 2.27 1.36 -21.69
CA ALA A 167 2.24 -0.02 -21.20
C ALA A 167 3.60 -0.45 -20.65
N LEU A 168 3.59 -1.44 -19.75
CA LEU A 168 4.82 -1.99 -19.18
C LEU A 168 5.66 -2.65 -20.29
N SER A 169 6.87 -2.14 -20.51
CA SER A 169 7.88 -2.69 -21.39
C SER A 169 9.27 -2.34 -20.85
N TYR A 170 10.29 -3.00 -21.38
CA TYR A 170 11.69 -2.75 -21.00
C TYR A 170 12.09 -1.27 -21.13
N ASP A 171 11.80 -0.67 -22.28
CA ASP A 171 12.16 0.72 -22.57
C ASP A 171 11.29 1.73 -21.80
N ASN A 172 10.00 1.46 -21.69
CA ASN A 172 9.09 2.34 -20.95
C ASN A 172 9.39 2.34 -19.44
N LEU A 173 9.83 1.20 -18.89
CA LEU A 173 10.24 1.14 -17.50
C LEU A 173 11.51 1.97 -17.25
N LYS A 174 12.43 2.02 -18.24
CA LYS A 174 13.62 2.83 -18.20
C LYS A 174 13.31 4.34 -18.20
N LEU A 175 12.38 4.76 -19.06
CA LEU A 175 11.87 6.14 -19.04
C LEU A 175 11.20 6.52 -17.72
N LEU A 176 10.53 5.57 -17.08
CA LEU A 176 9.90 5.80 -15.77
C LEU A 176 10.96 5.88 -14.64
N GLU A 177 12.06 5.13 -14.74
CA GLU A 177 13.20 5.24 -13.83
C GLU A 177 13.86 6.63 -13.95
N ASP A 178 14.06 7.14 -15.16
CA ASP A 178 14.61 8.48 -15.36
C ASP A 178 13.77 9.55 -14.64
N VAL A 179 12.42 9.45 -14.74
CA VAL A 179 11.51 10.34 -14.01
C VAL A 179 11.62 10.16 -12.49
N LEU A 180 11.79 8.92 -12.01
CA LEU A 180 11.93 8.63 -10.58
C LEU A 180 13.21 9.22 -9.99
N ILE A 181 14.28 9.28 -10.77
CA ILE A 181 15.60 9.79 -10.36
C ILE A 181 15.63 11.33 -10.41
N GLU A 182 14.94 11.96 -11.35
CA GLU A 182 14.90 13.42 -11.53
C GLU A 182 13.98 14.11 -10.53
N VAL A 183 14.14 13.84 -9.23
CA VAL A 183 13.29 14.40 -8.17
C VAL A 183 14.06 15.38 -7.30
N TYR A 184 13.40 16.49 -6.99
CA TYR A 184 13.90 17.54 -6.12
C TYR A 184 13.06 17.68 -4.85
N SER A 185 13.68 18.10 -3.78
CA SER A 185 12.98 18.46 -2.54
C SER A 185 12.09 19.69 -2.72
N ASN A 186 11.30 20.02 -1.71
CA ASN A 186 10.50 21.26 -1.71
C ASN A 186 11.32 22.55 -1.71
N LYS A 187 12.64 22.47 -1.47
CA LYS A 187 13.62 23.56 -1.61
C LYS A 187 14.40 23.56 -2.94
N GLY A 188 14.11 22.60 -3.83
CA GLY A 188 14.81 22.49 -5.08
C GLY A 188 16.16 21.76 -5.02
N ILE A 189 16.43 21.08 -3.93
CA ILE A 189 17.65 20.30 -3.75
C ILE A 189 17.42 18.91 -4.34
N PRO A 190 18.33 18.38 -5.19
CA PRO A 190 18.21 17.02 -5.71
C PRO A 190 18.12 15.99 -4.58
N ILE A 191 17.29 14.99 -4.76
CA ILE A 191 17.14 13.88 -3.81
C ILE A 191 17.66 12.60 -4.49
N ASP A 192 18.47 11.81 -3.78
CA ASP A 192 19.08 10.57 -4.30
C ASP A 192 18.07 9.40 -4.35
N VAL A 193 16.91 9.64 -4.96
CA VAL A 193 15.90 8.58 -5.14
C VAL A 193 16.33 7.64 -6.26
N GLY A 194 16.25 6.35 -6.01
CA GLY A 194 16.50 5.33 -7.02
C GLY A 194 17.96 5.15 -7.46
N LEU A 195 18.91 5.98 -7.01
CA LEU A 195 20.30 5.90 -7.49
C LEU A 195 21.06 4.70 -6.90
N ASN A 196 20.96 4.50 -5.59
CA ASN A 196 21.76 3.50 -4.86
C ASN A 196 20.89 2.43 -4.17
N SER A 197 19.58 2.47 -4.34
CA SER A 197 18.64 1.53 -3.74
C SER A 197 18.19 0.45 -4.72
N GLN A 198 17.84 -0.71 -4.19
CA GLN A 198 17.12 -1.73 -4.94
C GLN A 198 15.71 -1.21 -5.24
N LEU A 199 15.35 -1.16 -6.52
CA LEU A 199 14.01 -0.74 -6.93
C LEU A 199 13.01 -1.89 -6.80
N MET A 200 11.75 -1.54 -6.58
CA MET A 200 10.63 -2.47 -6.54
C MET A 200 9.63 -2.13 -7.65
N LEU A 201 9.34 -3.11 -8.50
CA LEU A 201 8.30 -3.01 -9.53
C LEU A 201 7.01 -3.64 -9.02
N MET A 202 6.04 -2.82 -8.62
CA MET A 202 4.74 -3.29 -8.18
C MET A 202 3.75 -3.34 -9.33
N VAL A 203 3.20 -4.54 -9.59
CA VAL A 203 2.31 -4.80 -10.72
C VAL A 203 1.05 -5.51 -10.28
N THR A 204 0.00 -5.39 -11.09
CA THR A 204 -1.18 -6.24 -10.99
C THR A 204 -0.87 -7.67 -11.46
N PRO A 205 -1.70 -8.65 -11.13
CA PRO A 205 -1.57 -10.00 -11.68
C PRO A 205 -1.60 -10.07 -13.22
N TYR A 206 -2.21 -9.09 -13.88
CA TYR A 206 -2.24 -8.99 -15.35
C TYR A 206 -0.84 -8.79 -15.95
N ASN A 207 -0.04 -7.90 -15.36
CA ASN A 207 1.31 -7.58 -15.84
C ASN A 207 2.41 -8.48 -15.26
N ARG A 208 2.05 -9.56 -14.52
CA ARG A 208 3.01 -10.44 -13.85
C ARG A 208 4.05 -11.02 -14.79
N GLU A 209 3.61 -11.57 -15.91
CA GLU A 209 4.50 -12.21 -16.89
C GLU A 209 5.49 -11.22 -17.47
N ALA A 210 5.01 -10.08 -17.94
CA ALA A 210 5.86 -9.01 -18.49
C ALA A 210 6.88 -8.49 -17.47
N ALA A 211 6.46 -8.31 -16.21
CA ALA A 211 7.34 -7.85 -15.13
C ALA A 211 8.45 -8.85 -14.84
N LEU A 212 8.14 -10.15 -14.75
CA LEU A 212 9.13 -11.19 -14.53
C LEU A 212 10.09 -11.34 -15.71
N GLN A 213 9.59 -11.26 -16.96
CA GLN A 213 10.44 -11.27 -18.14
C GLN A 213 11.42 -10.10 -18.13
N ILE A 214 11.00 -8.90 -17.76
CA ILE A 214 11.87 -7.73 -17.68
C ILE A 214 12.92 -7.90 -16.57
N ALA A 215 12.53 -8.39 -15.39
CA ALA A 215 13.42 -8.47 -14.24
C ALA A 215 14.41 -9.63 -14.28
N GLU A 216 14.02 -10.79 -14.83
CA GLU A 216 14.77 -12.03 -14.69
C GLU A 216 15.47 -12.50 -15.99
N ALA A 217 15.06 -12.02 -17.17
CA ALA A 217 15.67 -12.45 -18.43
C ALA A 217 17.18 -12.14 -18.46
N ASP A 218 17.98 -13.04 -19.02
CA ASP A 218 19.43 -12.87 -19.18
C ASP A 218 19.77 -11.79 -20.21
N GLY A 219 19.05 -11.77 -21.32
CA GLY A 219 19.16 -10.78 -22.38
C GLY A 219 18.04 -9.76 -22.37
N THR A 220 18.22 -8.67 -23.11
CA THR A 220 17.19 -7.62 -23.25
C THR A 220 15.92 -8.19 -23.90
N PRO A 221 14.76 -8.18 -23.23
CA PRO A 221 13.52 -8.69 -23.79
C PRO A 221 13.11 -7.97 -25.07
N GLY A 222 12.66 -8.72 -26.08
CA GLY A 222 12.14 -8.17 -27.33
C GLY A 222 13.20 -7.78 -28.39
N THR A 223 14.48 -8.02 -28.15
CA THR A 223 15.55 -7.79 -29.12
C THR A 223 16.22 -9.09 -29.51
N ALA A 224 16.73 -9.14 -30.75
CA ALA A 224 17.57 -10.25 -31.24
C ALA A 224 19.03 -10.11 -30.77
N ASP A 225 19.39 -9.00 -30.17
CA ASP A 225 20.73 -8.71 -29.66
C ASP A 225 20.97 -9.44 -28.32
N ASN A 226 22.16 -9.97 -28.18
CA ASN A 226 22.65 -10.62 -26.96
C ASN A 226 23.10 -9.58 -25.90
N SER A 227 22.46 -8.41 -25.85
CA SER A 227 22.74 -7.38 -24.87
C SER A 227 22.31 -7.80 -23.47
N VAL A 228 23.13 -7.48 -22.47
CA VAL A 228 22.84 -7.80 -21.07
C VAL A 228 21.61 -7.04 -20.60
N ASN A 229 20.72 -7.72 -19.89
CA ASN A 229 19.55 -7.08 -19.30
C ASN A 229 19.96 -6.14 -18.17
N TYR A 230 19.71 -4.84 -18.35
CA TYR A 230 19.95 -3.80 -17.36
C TYR A 230 19.17 -4.05 -16.04
N TRP A 231 17.90 -4.44 -16.13
CA TRP A 231 17.04 -4.62 -14.97
C TRP A 231 17.46 -5.79 -14.09
N LYS A 232 17.97 -6.86 -14.70
CA LYS A 232 18.58 -7.97 -13.96
C LYS A 232 19.83 -7.52 -13.19
N GLY A 233 20.69 -6.72 -13.83
CA GLY A 233 21.86 -6.11 -13.17
C GLY A 233 21.47 -5.15 -12.04
N ARG A 234 20.35 -4.45 -12.19
CA ARG A 234 19.77 -3.53 -11.20
C ARG A 234 19.10 -4.25 -10.02
N ASN A 235 18.85 -5.54 -10.15
CA ASN A 235 18.21 -6.40 -9.14
C ASN A 235 16.84 -5.85 -8.68
N VAL A 236 15.94 -5.61 -9.64
CA VAL A 236 14.60 -5.10 -9.36
C VAL A 236 13.75 -6.19 -8.73
N ASP A 237 13.15 -5.90 -7.56
CA ASP A 237 12.19 -6.80 -6.90
C ASP A 237 10.80 -6.65 -7.51
N VAL A 238 10.22 -7.75 -7.98
CA VAL A 238 8.88 -7.76 -8.59
C VAL A 238 7.83 -8.11 -7.55
N LEU A 239 7.03 -7.13 -7.15
CA LEU A 239 5.90 -7.28 -6.24
C LEU A 239 4.59 -7.43 -7.01
N VAL A 240 4.11 -8.66 -7.19
CA VAL A 240 2.78 -8.91 -7.76
C VAL A 240 1.73 -8.68 -6.68
N ASN A 241 0.94 -7.62 -6.84
CA ASN A 241 -0.04 -7.20 -5.84
C ASN A 241 -1.48 -7.33 -6.38
N PRO A 242 -2.27 -8.31 -5.91
CA PRO A 242 -3.65 -8.44 -6.33
C PRO A 242 -4.56 -7.32 -5.84
N TYR A 243 -4.19 -6.64 -4.72
CA TYR A 243 -5.05 -5.63 -4.07
C TYR A 243 -5.14 -4.30 -4.82
N ILE A 244 -4.27 -4.05 -5.81
CA ILE A 244 -4.36 -2.89 -6.71
C ILE A 244 -5.19 -3.15 -7.97
N SER A 245 -5.65 -4.40 -8.20
CA SER A 245 -6.40 -4.79 -9.39
C SER A 245 -7.82 -4.23 -9.42
N TRP A 246 -8.43 -4.21 -10.62
CA TRP A 246 -9.81 -3.83 -10.85
C TRP A 246 -10.81 -4.54 -9.94
N ARG A 247 -10.59 -5.84 -9.68
CA ARG A 247 -11.46 -6.66 -8.81
C ARG A 247 -11.66 -6.04 -7.44
N PHE A 248 -10.60 -5.53 -6.83
CA PHE A 248 -10.67 -4.89 -5.52
C PHE A 248 -11.22 -3.47 -5.62
N ALA A 249 -10.82 -2.70 -6.62
CA ALA A 249 -11.35 -1.35 -6.86
C ALA A 249 -12.88 -1.36 -7.06
N TYR A 250 -13.40 -2.28 -7.87
CA TYR A 250 -14.82 -2.47 -8.09
C TYR A 250 -15.55 -2.93 -6.80
N LYS A 251 -14.99 -3.90 -6.09
CA LYS A 251 -15.55 -4.40 -4.81
C LYS A 251 -15.64 -3.32 -3.74
N MET A 252 -14.67 -2.40 -3.71
CA MET A 252 -14.62 -1.29 -2.75
C MET A 252 -15.39 -0.05 -3.19
N GLY A 253 -15.98 -0.06 -4.39
CA GLY A 253 -16.72 1.07 -4.95
C GLY A 253 -15.84 2.24 -5.40
N GLU A 254 -14.55 2.00 -5.62
CA GLU A 254 -13.58 3.02 -6.04
C GLU A 254 -13.59 3.23 -7.57
N THR A 255 -14.24 2.37 -8.32
CA THR A 255 -14.47 2.50 -9.76
C THR A 255 -15.82 1.96 -10.15
N THR A 256 -16.44 2.61 -11.15
CA THR A 256 -17.64 2.14 -11.85
C THR A 256 -17.31 1.64 -13.25
N SER A 257 -16.03 1.76 -13.67
CA SER A 257 -15.58 1.31 -14.97
C SER A 257 -15.74 -0.20 -15.12
N THR A 258 -16.26 -0.63 -16.26
CA THR A 258 -16.35 -2.04 -16.66
C THR A 258 -15.08 -2.51 -17.38
N ASP A 259 -14.21 -1.59 -17.77
CA ASP A 259 -12.95 -1.89 -18.45
C ASP A 259 -11.90 -2.38 -17.45
N ARG A 260 -11.94 -3.68 -17.23
CA ARG A 260 -11.01 -4.38 -16.35
C ARG A 260 -9.58 -4.35 -16.89
N GLU A 261 -9.41 -4.52 -18.19
CA GLU A 261 -8.10 -4.66 -18.80
C GLU A 261 -7.31 -3.36 -18.71
N ALA A 262 -7.93 -2.23 -19.06
CA ALA A 262 -7.30 -0.91 -18.92
C ALA A 262 -6.89 -0.63 -17.47
N TRP A 263 -7.73 -1.03 -16.49
CA TRP A 263 -7.38 -0.88 -15.08
C TRP A 263 -6.21 -1.76 -14.67
N ASP A 264 -6.19 -3.02 -15.06
CA ASP A 264 -5.22 -4.02 -14.62
C ASP A 264 -3.84 -3.85 -15.32
N LYS A 265 -3.71 -2.96 -16.32
CA LYS A 265 -2.43 -2.57 -16.95
C LYS A 265 -1.54 -1.67 -16.08
N ARG A 266 -2.05 -1.14 -14.96
CA ARG A 266 -1.32 -0.24 -14.05
C ARG A 266 -0.10 -0.90 -13.46
N TYR A 267 0.97 -0.11 -13.35
CA TYR A 267 2.18 -0.51 -12.67
C TYR A 267 2.85 0.68 -11.99
N PHE A 268 3.67 0.39 -10.98
CA PHE A 268 4.37 1.38 -10.19
C PHE A 268 5.82 0.96 -10.00
N LEU A 269 6.73 1.91 -10.14
CA LEU A 269 8.14 1.74 -9.82
C LEU A 269 8.42 2.48 -8.52
N LEU A 270 8.96 1.78 -7.54
CA LEU A 270 9.15 2.28 -6.18
C LEU A 270 10.62 2.19 -5.79
N ASP A 271 11.10 3.21 -5.11
CA ASP A 271 12.26 3.09 -4.24
C ASP A 271 11.77 2.73 -2.83
N PRO A 272 11.99 1.51 -2.33
CA PRO A 272 11.44 1.07 -1.05
C PRO A 272 11.88 1.92 0.13
N TYR A 273 13.08 2.50 0.09
CA TYR A 273 13.60 3.35 1.14
C TYR A 273 12.83 4.66 1.26
N TYR A 274 12.64 5.36 0.13
CA TYR A 274 11.88 6.61 0.11
C TYR A 274 10.38 6.38 0.21
N ALA A 275 9.85 5.36 -0.43
CA ALA A 275 8.44 5.00 -0.35
C ALA A 275 8.02 4.73 1.11
N LYS A 276 8.81 4.01 1.89
CA LYS A 276 8.54 3.77 3.31
C LYS A 276 8.59 5.03 4.17
N LYS A 277 9.36 6.04 3.80
CA LYS A 277 9.36 7.32 4.52
C LYS A 277 8.06 8.09 4.35
N VAL A 278 7.41 7.97 3.20
CA VAL A 278 6.21 8.72 2.86
C VAL A 278 4.91 7.94 3.03
N LEU A 279 4.95 6.62 2.88
CA LEU A 279 3.79 5.73 3.04
C LEU A 279 3.76 5.16 4.45
N LYS A 280 2.78 5.55 5.25
CA LYS A 280 2.67 5.14 6.64
C LYS A 280 1.36 4.42 6.92
N PHE A 281 1.47 3.35 7.70
CA PHE A 281 0.36 2.62 8.29
C PHE A 281 0.40 2.85 9.79
N LYS A 282 -0.51 3.68 10.31
CA LYS A 282 -0.56 4.05 11.73
C LYS A 282 -1.64 3.25 12.44
N GLN A 283 -1.21 2.41 13.37
CA GLN A 283 -2.08 1.52 14.12
C GLN A 283 -2.35 2.08 15.51
N LEU A 284 -3.64 2.30 15.82
CA LEU A 284 -4.07 2.76 17.14
C LEU A 284 -4.35 1.59 18.08
N GLN A 285 -5.00 0.56 17.60
CA GLN A 285 -5.36 -0.62 18.36
C GLN A 285 -5.04 -1.85 17.54
N ASP A 286 -4.51 -2.87 18.17
CA ASP A 286 -4.22 -4.12 17.51
C ASP A 286 -5.50 -4.89 17.18
N PHE A 287 -5.35 -5.88 16.32
CA PHE A 287 -6.39 -6.78 15.92
C PHE A 287 -7.00 -7.48 17.14
N GLU A 288 -8.28 -7.26 17.35
CA GLU A 288 -9.04 -7.78 18.49
C GLU A 288 -10.13 -8.72 18.00
N VAL A 289 -10.18 -9.90 18.57
CA VAL A 289 -11.21 -10.90 18.36
C VAL A 289 -12.00 -11.08 19.64
N ASN A 290 -13.32 -10.99 19.54
CA ASN A 290 -14.23 -11.22 20.66
C ASN A 290 -15.32 -12.19 20.24
N ALA A 291 -15.58 -13.19 21.07
CA ALA A 291 -16.69 -14.12 20.90
C ALA A 291 -17.54 -14.18 22.17
N TRP A 292 -18.86 -14.07 22.04
CA TRP A 292 -19.79 -14.13 23.17
C TRP A 292 -21.12 -14.73 22.75
N GLU A 293 -21.86 -15.23 23.69
CA GLU A 293 -23.25 -15.69 23.55
C GLU A 293 -24.17 -14.65 24.22
N ASP A 294 -25.28 -14.34 23.58
CA ASP A 294 -26.33 -13.49 24.12
C ASP A 294 -27.39 -14.40 24.75
N ASP A 295 -27.53 -14.30 26.07
CA ASP A 295 -28.42 -15.16 26.85
C ASP A 295 -29.92 -14.91 26.58
N ASP A 296 -30.28 -13.71 26.12
CA ASP A 296 -31.67 -13.36 25.83
C ASP A 296 -32.15 -13.96 24.50
N THR A 297 -31.26 -14.06 23.52
CA THR A 297 -31.62 -14.48 22.16
C THR A 297 -31.08 -15.86 21.79
N ASP A 298 -30.28 -16.50 22.66
CA ASP A 298 -29.54 -17.73 22.38
C ASP A 298 -28.69 -17.64 21.07
N VAL A 299 -28.19 -16.45 20.77
CA VAL A 299 -27.36 -16.18 19.58
C VAL A 299 -25.91 -16.04 19.99
N TRP A 300 -25.04 -16.79 19.33
CA TRP A 300 -23.60 -16.66 19.45
C TRP A 300 -23.08 -15.66 18.43
N PHE A 301 -22.13 -14.80 18.88
CA PHE A 301 -21.48 -13.80 18.07
C PHE A 301 -19.97 -13.99 18.07
N ALA A 302 -19.34 -13.83 16.90
CA ALA A 302 -17.92 -13.59 16.78
C ALA A 302 -17.69 -12.27 16.07
N LYS A 303 -16.87 -11.39 16.66
CA LYS A 303 -16.59 -10.06 16.18
C LYS A 303 -15.08 -9.85 16.06
N VAL A 304 -14.69 -9.24 14.97
CA VAL A 304 -13.34 -8.77 14.78
C VAL A 304 -13.33 -7.25 14.66
N ARG A 305 -12.35 -6.61 15.31
CA ARG A 305 -12.15 -5.17 15.30
C ARG A 305 -10.68 -4.85 15.08
N ASP A 306 -10.43 -3.80 14.28
CA ASP A 306 -9.11 -3.25 14.02
C ASP A 306 -9.22 -1.72 13.88
N VAL A 307 -8.25 -0.97 14.36
CA VAL A 307 -8.27 0.50 14.32
C VAL A 307 -6.95 1.02 13.80
N PHE A 308 -6.97 1.55 12.59
CA PHE A 308 -5.77 2.07 11.94
C PHE A 308 -6.08 3.20 10.96
N ALA A 309 -5.05 3.95 10.59
CA ALA A 309 -5.07 4.91 9.52
C ALA A 309 -4.00 4.56 8.49
N VAL A 310 -4.31 4.74 7.22
CA VAL A 310 -3.35 4.66 6.13
C VAL A 310 -3.29 6.02 5.46
N GLY A 311 -2.10 6.47 5.15
CA GLY A 311 -1.93 7.76 4.51
C GLY A 311 -0.54 7.93 3.91
N ILE A 312 -0.35 9.10 3.35
CA ILE A 312 0.84 9.45 2.58
C ILE A 312 1.24 10.90 2.91
N SER A 313 2.48 11.08 3.32
CA SER A 313 3.05 12.42 3.60
C SER A 313 3.82 13.01 2.43
N GLY A 314 4.04 12.26 1.36
CA GLY A 314 4.78 12.68 0.18
C GLY A 314 4.64 11.68 -0.96
N TRP A 315 5.16 12.04 -2.13
CA TRP A 315 5.15 11.21 -3.33
C TRP A 315 6.56 10.72 -3.74
N TYR A 316 7.59 11.19 -3.05
CA TYR A 316 8.99 10.86 -3.35
C TYR A 316 9.24 9.35 -3.31
N GLY A 317 10.00 8.86 -4.28
CA GLY A 317 10.29 7.44 -4.39
C GLY A 317 9.17 6.59 -4.99
N ILE A 318 8.14 7.22 -5.57
CA ILE A 318 7.02 6.54 -6.20
C ILE A 318 6.78 7.13 -7.58
N ALA A 319 6.89 6.30 -8.61
CA ALA A 319 6.49 6.65 -9.97
C ALA A 319 5.50 5.61 -10.51
N GLY A 320 4.63 5.98 -11.44
CA GLY A 320 3.64 5.05 -11.95
C GLY A 320 3.04 5.39 -13.30
N SER A 321 2.36 4.40 -13.88
CA SER A 321 1.63 4.52 -15.14
C SER A 321 0.32 3.74 -15.10
N LEU A 322 -0.70 4.25 -15.81
CA LEU A 322 -1.93 3.52 -16.09
C LEU A 322 -1.69 2.37 -17.07
N GLY A 323 -0.70 2.48 -17.95
CA GLY A 323 -0.36 1.44 -18.92
C GLY A 323 -1.35 1.27 -20.08
N ASP A 324 -2.32 2.17 -20.22
CA ASP A 324 -3.44 2.06 -21.18
C ASP A 324 -3.27 2.91 -22.45
N GLY A 325 -2.18 3.68 -22.55
CA GLY A 325 -1.89 4.56 -23.67
C GLY A 325 -2.65 5.89 -23.66
N THR A 326 -3.46 6.16 -22.66
CA THR A 326 -4.19 7.43 -22.52
C THR A 326 -3.27 8.57 -22.09
N THR A 327 -3.70 9.82 -22.31
CA THR A 327 -2.98 10.99 -21.80
C THR A 327 -3.55 11.37 -20.43
N TYR A 328 -2.68 11.47 -19.44
CA TYR A 328 -2.99 11.87 -18.07
C TYR A 328 -2.49 13.29 -17.81
N THR A 329 -3.35 14.17 -17.30
CA THR A 329 -3.10 15.62 -17.17
C THR A 329 -3.31 16.16 -15.74
N ALA A 330 -3.58 15.29 -14.74
CA ALA A 330 -3.93 15.72 -13.38
C ALA A 330 -2.72 16.01 -12.48
#